data_3f3b8e457ee04676bd1bae3b2866c644
#
_entry.id   3f3b8e457ee04676bd1bae3b2866c644
#
_cell.length_a   1.000
_cell.length_b   1.000
_cell.length_c   1.000
_cell.angle_alpha   90.00
_cell.angle_beta   90.00
_cell.angle_gamma   90.00
#
_symmetry.space_group_name_H-M   'P 1'
#
loop_
_entity.id
_entity.type
_entity.pdbx_description
1 polymer ?
#
loop_
_entity_poly.entity_id
_entity_poly.type
_entity_poly.pdbx_seq_one_letter_code
_entity_poly.pdbx_strand_id
1 'polypeptide(L)'
;MAFSSPSKLSYSKLLEEIEAGNVESLILVPPRREVIVKFKDGSSSIVPILRNDQLILRSAESSRTPLTVNDLKQEQLAASVFGNVALVLLFIAGLTVLINRAAKIAGRTMGFGRSQPRLKSLDEIEVRFEDVAGISEATEELIEVVTFLKKPEKLIKLGAQIPKGILLVGPPGTGKTLLAKAIAGEAGVPFFYISASEFVELFVGVGASRVRDLFNKAKQKSPCIIFIDEIDAVGRQRGAGIGGGNDEREQTLNQLLTEMDGFADNSGVILLAATNRPDVLDTALMRPGRFDRCINISLPDRKGRIDILSVHARSKPLSEDVLLNDVASKTPGFSGADLENLLNEAAILAAREKKKTISNKQIEGAIERLTIGLSKSPLQDDSKKRLIAYHEIGHALVAFLTPCADKIDKITLLPRSGGIGGFTRFMPNQEVLDSGLVSRSYLHAKLIVALGGRAAEILVCGEAEITQGASSDLVSVSNIARQMVTEFGFSNLGPISLEESKNEVFLGESLIKRKVNHSESTKKTIDEEVRDLAINSLNKAINLLKLNRKAMDLLVEALLEEETLSYESFIDIARDLKRS
;
A
#
# COMPACT_ATOMS: atom_id res chain seq x y z
N MET A 1 -61.38 45.28 -41.09
CA MET A 1 -61.41 46.62 -41.75
C MET A 1 -59.99 46.91 -42.19
N ALA A 2 -59.75 46.99 -43.50
CA ALA A 2 -58.42 47.23 -44.03
C ALA A 2 -58.02 48.68 -43.78
N PHE A 3 -56.93 48.88 -43.02
CA PHE A 3 -56.32 50.18 -42.89
C PHE A 3 -55.60 50.49 -44.25
N SER A 4 -56.15 51.43 -44.99
CA SER A 4 -55.49 51.98 -46.15
C SER A 4 -54.25 52.75 -45.68
N SER A 5 -53.10 52.51 -46.27
CA SER A 5 -51.87 53.23 -46.01
C SER A 5 -52.06 54.74 -46.08
N PRO A 6 -51.64 55.54 -45.14
CA PRO A 6 -51.85 56.99 -45.15
C PRO A 6 -51.08 57.59 -46.35
N SER A 7 -51.81 58.34 -47.17
CA SER A 7 -51.20 59.09 -48.28
C SER A 7 -50.31 60.21 -47.75
N LYS A 8 -49.09 60.30 -48.26
CA LYS A 8 -48.16 61.39 -47.88
C LYS A 8 -48.67 62.72 -48.45
N LEU A 9 -49.29 63.53 -47.63
CA LEU A 9 -49.66 64.89 -47.93
C LEU A 9 -48.48 65.84 -47.75
N SER A 10 -48.26 66.82 -48.65
CA SER A 10 -47.24 67.81 -48.47
C SER A 10 -47.69 68.85 -47.43
N TYR A 11 -46.74 69.44 -46.70
CA TYR A 11 -47.01 70.46 -45.68
C TYR A 11 -47.84 71.67 -46.25
N SER A 12 -47.47 72.20 -47.42
CA SER A 12 -48.21 73.30 -48.05
C SER A 12 -49.67 72.93 -48.37
N LYS A 13 -49.88 71.69 -48.83
CA LYS A 13 -51.22 71.18 -49.14
C LYS A 13 -52.05 70.95 -47.86
N LEU A 14 -51.42 70.63 -46.75
CA LEU A 14 -52.08 70.56 -45.45
C LEU A 14 -52.63 71.94 -45.02
N LEU A 15 -51.88 73.02 -45.19
CA LEU A 15 -52.37 74.35 -44.86
C LEU A 15 -53.55 74.77 -45.72
N GLU A 16 -53.49 74.49 -47.03
CA GLU A 16 -54.61 74.74 -47.93
C GLU A 16 -55.89 73.97 -47.54
N GLU A 17 -55.77 72.70 -47.12
CA GLU A 17 -56.92 71.87 -46.73
C GLU A 17 -57.48 72.30 -45.36
N ILE A 18 -56.64 72.83 -44.45
CA ILE A 18 -57.10 73.45 -43.17
C ILE A 18 -57.90 74.73 -43.47
N GLU A 19 -57.37 75.60 -44.33
CA GLU A 19 -58.03 76.83 -44.70
C GLU A 19 -59.32 76.61 -45.50
N ALA A 20 -59.35 75.58 -46.37
CA ALA A 20 -60.56 75.15 -47.10
C ALA A 20 -61.64 74.50 -46.16
N GLY A 21 -61.32 74.27 -44.94
CA GLY A 21 -62.25 73.69 -43.94
C GLY A 21 -62.55 72.19 -44.18
N ASN A 22 -61.71 71.46 -44.89
CA ASN A 22 -61.84 70.06 -45.19
C ASN A 22 -61.29 69.13 -44.11
N VAL A 23 -60.61 69.68 -43.11
CA VAL A 23 -60.00 68.94 -41.96
C VAL A 23 -61.01 68.84 -40.86
N GLU A 24 -61.22 67.64 -40.34
CA GLU A 24 -62.08 67.33 -39.19
C GLU A 24 -61.35 67.54 -37.84
N SER A 25 -60.12 67.03 -37.73
CA SER A 25 -59.32 67.21 -36.49
C SER A 25 -57.83 67.05 -36.78
N LEU A 26 -56.99 67.68 -35.96
CA LEU A 26 -55.52 67.62 -35.97
C LEU A 26 -55.03 67.05 -34.64
N ILE A 27 -54.18 66.03 -34.72
CA ILE A 27 -53.51 65.44 -33.54
C ILE A 27 -52.01 65.70 -33.67
N LEU A 28 -51.49 66.57 -32.85
CA LEU A 28 -50.07 66.93 -32.82
C LEU A 28 -49.32 65.93 -31.94
N VAL A 29 -48.25 65.32 -32.50
CA VAL A 29 -47.37 64.39 -31.82
C VAL A 29 -45.98 64.99 -31.68
N PRO A 30 -45.75 65.86 -30.68
CA PRO A 30 -44.50 66.64 -30.56
C PRO A 30 -43.22 65.79 -30.55
N PRO A 31 -43.14 64.61 -29.92
CA PRO A 31 -41.93 63.83 -29.93
C PRO A 31 -41.52 63.32 -31.31
N ARG A 32 -42.49 63.05 -32.20
CA ARG A 32 -42.25 62.57 -33.57
C ARG A 32 -42.17 63.69 -34.59
N ARG A 33 -42.51 64.91 -34.20
CA ARG A 33 -42.62 66.06 -35.13
C ARG A 33 -43.58 65.80 -36.27
N GLU A 34 -44.73 65.22 -35.97
CA GLU A 34 -45.72 64.84 -36.91
C GLU A 34 -47.10 65.35 -36.48
N VAL A 35 -47.96 65.68 -37.45
CA VAL A 35 -49.38 65.90 -37.22
C VAL A 35 -50.16 64.84 -37.95
N ILE A 36 -51.03 64.19 -37.26
CA ILE A 36 -52.00 63.26 -37.84
C ILE A 36 -53.26 64.10 -38.15
N VAL A 37 -53.57 64.15 -39.42
CA VAL A 37 -54.71 64.89 -39.97
C VAL A 37 -55.85 63.91 -40.24
N LYS A 38 -57.02 64.21 -39.70
CA LYS A 38 -58.26 63.54 -40.09
C LYS A 38 -59.07 64.48 -40.92
N PHE A 39 -59.45 64.03 -42.10
CA PHE A 39 -60.32 64.76 -43.07
C PHE A 39 -61.77 64.39 -42.83
N LYS A 40 -62.70 65.29 -43.32
CA LYS A 40 -64.17 65.08 -43.19
C LYS A 40 -64.66 63.93 -44.06
N ASP A 41 -63.88 63.45 -45.06
CA ASP A 41 -64.16 62.28 -45.91
C ASP A 41 -63.79 60.96 -45.20
N GLY A 42 -63.31 61.01 -43.95
CA GLY A 42 -62.89 59.84 -43.17
C GLY A 42 -61.49 59.37 -43.49
N SER A 43 -60.70 59.98 -44.36
CA SER A 43 -59.31 59.68 -44.65
C SER A 43 -58.39 60.29 -43.55
N SER A 44 -57.20 59.66 -43.36
CA SER A 44 -56.18 60.20 -42.46
C SER A 44 -54.84 60.30 -43.17
N SER A 45 -54.07 61.32 -42.87
CA SER A 45 -52.71 61.54 -43.35
C SER A 45 -51.78 61.95 -42.29
N ILE A 46 -50.49 61.58 -42.40
CA ILE A 46 -49.44 61.96 -41.47
C ILE A 46 -48.50 62.97 -42.18
N VAL A 47 -48.36 64.15 -41.60
CA VAL A 47 -47.54 65.21 -42.18
C VAL A 47 -46.44 65.58 -41.19
N PRO A 48 -45.18 65.61 -41.63
CA PRO A 48 -44.09 66.09 -40.77
C PRO A 48 -44.17 67.61 -40.59
N ILE A 49 -43.93 68.10 -39.36
CA ILE A 49 -44.02 69.51 -39.00
C ILE A 49 -42.72 70.04 -38.42
N LEU A 50 -42.55 71.35 -38.45
CA LEU A 50 -41.41 72.02 -37.84
C LEU A 50 -41.56 72.11 -36.32
N ARG A 51 -40.45 72.22 -35.63
CA ARG A 51 -40.46 72.38 -34.18
C ARG A 51 -41.04 73.73 -33.80
N ASN A 52 -42.10 73.81 -33.07
CA ASN A 52 -42.88 75.03 -32.76
C ASN A 52 -43.50 75.75 -33.98
N ASP A 53 -44.22 74.93 -34.77
CA ASP A 53 -44.87 75.40 -35.98
C ASP A 53 -46.11 76.29 -35.66
N GLN A 54 -45.87 77.65 -35.68
CA GLN A 54 -46.90 78.64 -35.42
C GLN A 54 -47.92 78.77 -36.58
N LEU A 55 -47.54 78.35 -37.79
CA LEU A 55 -48.44 78.47 -38.95
C LEU A 55 -49.61 77.47 -38.85
N ILE A 56 -49.32 76.22 -38.51
CA ILE A 56 -50.40 75.20 -38.29
C ILE A 56 -51.29 75.63 -37.14
N LEU A 57 -50.73 76.19 -36.05
CA LEU A 57 -51.54 76.66 -34.94
C LEU A 57 -52.47 77.81 -35.34
N ARG A 58 -51.99 78.74 -36.11
CA ARG A 58 -52.80 79.88 -36.61
C ARG A 58 -53.84 79.43 -37.65
N SER A 59 -53.48 78.57 -38.60
CA SER A 59 -54.45 78.05 -39.59
C SER A 59 -55.53 77.20 -38.95
N ALA A 60 -55.16 76.40 -37.90
CA ALA A 60 -56.14 75.59 -37.17
C ALA A 60 -57.07 76.49 -36.34
N GLU A 61 -56.55 77.58 -35.76
CA GLU A 61 -57.31 78.57 -34.96
C GLU A 61 -58.26 79.37 -35.83
N SER A 62 -57.78 79.88 -36.99
CA SER A 62 -58.58 80.61 -37.98
C SER A 62 -59.73 79.78 -38.57
N SER A 63 -59.51 78.51 -38.83
CA SER A 63 -60.47 77.52 -39.39
C SER A 63 -61.36 76.81 -38.35
N ARG A 64 -61.19 77.16 -37.06
CA ARG A 64 -61.83 76.54 -35.92
C ARG A 64 -61.71 74.98 -35.95
N THR A 65 -60.57 74.43 -36.42
CA THR A 65 -60.36 72.98 -36.49
C THR A 65 -59.87 72.50 -35.14
N PRO A 66 -60.47 71.46 -34.52
CA PRO A 66 -60.06 70.93 -33.25
C PRO A 66 -58.60 70.40 -33.31
N LEU A 67 -57.75 70.88 -32.39
CA LEU A 67 -56.38 70.45 -32.29
C LEU A 67 -56.14 69.80 -30.91
N THR A 68 -55.64 68.57 -30.95
CA THR A 68 -55.28 67.83 -29.71
C THR A 68 -53.78 67.52 -29.74
N VAL A 69 -53.15 67.50 -28.54
CA VAL A 69 -51.72 67.15 -28.40
C VAL A 69 -51.61 65.81 -27.71
N ASN A 70 -50.92 64.90 -28.33
CA ASN A 70 -50.65 63.58 -27.75
C ASN A 70 -49.19 63.53 -27.26
N ASP A 71 -48.99 63.48 -25.94
CA ASP A 71 -47.67 63.41 -25.30
C ASP A 71 -47.34 61.96 -24.92
N LEU A 72 -46.51 61.31 -25.75
CA LEU A 72 -46.06 59.92 -25.57
C LEU A 72 -45.10 59.71 -24.42
N LYS A 73 -44.77 60.69 -23.59
CA LYS A 73 -43.82 60.57 -22.50
C LYS A 73 -44.21 59.51 -21.45
N GLN A 74 -45.51 59.27 -21.21
CA GLN A 74 -45.94 58.30 -20.20
C GLN A 74 -45.74 56.85 -20.65
N GLU A 75 -45.85 56.49 -21.93
CA GLU A 75 -45.62 55.11 -22.41
C GLU A 75 -44.13 54.74 -22.45
N GLN A 76 -43.26 55.69 -22.76
CA GLN A 76 -41.81 55.45 -22.75
C GLN A 76 -41.23 55.29 -21.34
N LEU A 77 -41.75 55.99 -20.33
CA LEU A 77 -41.36 55.79 -18.95
C LEU A 77 -41.79 54.43 -18.41
N ALA A 78 -42.98 53.96 -18.70
CA ALA A 78 -43.43 52.64 -18.29
C ALA A 78 -42.58 51.50 -18.90
N ALA A 79 -42.27 51.57 -20.20
CA ALA A 79 -41.45 50.56 -20.89
C ALA A 79 -39.99 50.54 -20.33
N SER A 80 -39.40 51.68 -19.99
CA SER A 80 -38.05 51.73 -19.45
C SER A 80 -37.99 51.20 -18.02
N VAL A 81 -39.01 51.47 -17.21
CA VAL A 81 -39.11 50.92 -15.84
C VAL A 81 -39.28 49.40 -15.85
N PHE A 82 -40.14 48.86 -16.73
CA PHE A 82 -40.30 47.41 -16.89
C PHE A 82 -39.01 46.71 -17.38
N GLY A 83 -38.30 47.34 -18.32
CA GLY A 83 -37.00 46.83 -18.80
C GLY A 83 -35.94 46.76 -17.71
N ASN A 84 -35.82 47.81 -16.91
CA ASN A 84 -34.87 47.84 -15.80
C ASN A 84 -35.21 46.84 -14.67
N VAL A 85 -36.49 46.70 -14.33
CA VAL A 85 -36.95 45.72 -13.34
C VAL A 85 -36.68 44.26 -13.83
N ALA A 86 -36.94 43.99 -15.11
CA ALA A 86 -36.64 42.66 -15.70
C ALA A 86 -35.11 42.35 -15.67
N LEU A 87 -34.26 43.36 -15.92
CA LEU A 87 -32.81 43.24 -15.88
C LEU A 87 -32.30 42.94 -14.45
N VAL A 88 -32.86 43.63 -13.45
CA VAL A 88 -32.54 43.39 -12.02
C VAL A 88 -32.99 42.00 -11.59
N LEU A 89 -34.18 41.54 -12.01
CA LEU A 89 -34.65 40.19 -11.70
C LEU A 89 -33.78 39.08 -12.37
N LEU A 90 -33.34 39.29 -13.61
CA LEU A 90 -32.39 38.43 -14.30
C LEU A 90 -31.02 38.41 -13.58
N PHE A 91 -30.55 39.55 -13.11
CA PHE A 91 -29.31 39.64 -12.33
C PHE A 91 -29.42 38.88 -11.00
N ILE A 92 -30.53 39.06 -10.28
CA ILE A 92 -30.79 38.33 -9.03
C ILE A 92 -30.91 36.81 -9.28
N ALA A 93 -31.59 36.41 -10.34
CA ALA A 93 -31.70 34.99 -10.73
C ALA A 93 -30.32 34.42 -11.12
N GLY A 94 -29.51 35.16 -11.86
CA GLY A 94 -28.12 34.80 -12.17
C GLY A 94 -27.26 34.66 -10.92
N LEU A 95 -27.37 35.62 -10.02
CA LEU A 95 -26.64 35.63 -8.75
C LEU A 95 -27.05 34.45 -7.83
N THR A 96 -28.32 34.13 -7.74
CA THR A 96 -28.81 32.96 -6.97
C THR A 96 -28.34 31.65 -7.56
N VAL A 97 -28.30 31.50 -8.90
CA VAL A 97 -27.73 30.34 -9.56
C VAL A 97 -26.22 30.23 -9.29
N LEU A 98 -25.51 31.37 -9.31
CA LEU A 98 -24.07 31.41 -9.02
C LEU A 98 -23.78 31.06 -7.55
N ILE A 99 -24.55 31.60 -6.62
CA ILE A 99 -24.45 31.28 -5.17
C ILE A 99 -24.77 29.79 -4.93
N ASN A 100 -25.82 29.26 -5.56
CA ASN A 100 -26.17 27.85 -5.43
C ASN A 100 -25.11 26.92 -6.06
N ARG A 101 -24.47 27.31 -7.16
CA ARG A 101 -23.32 26.59 -7.72
C ARG A 101 -22.09 26.71 -6.83
N ALA A 102 -21.77 27.88 -6.32
CA ALA A 102 -20.68 28.08 -5.38
C ALA A 102 -20.89 27.31 -4.07
N ALA A 103 -22.11 27.27 -3.53
CA ALA A 103 -22.48 26.47 -2.35
C ALA A 103 -22.35 24.96 -2.62
N LYS A 104 -22.71 24.48 -3.82
CA LYS A 104 -22.49 23.07 -4.22
C LYS A 104 -21.02 22.73 -4.38
N ILE A 105 -20.20 23.66 -4.87
CA ILE A 105 -18.75 23.49 -4.97
C ILE A 105 -18.11 23.54 -3.58
N ALA A 106 -18.50 24.51 -2.73
CA ALA A 106 -18.05 24.59 -1.34
C ALA A 106 -18.48 23.38 -0.51
N GLY A 107 -19.66 22.83 -0.74
CA GLY A 107 -20.12 21.57 -0.11
C GLY A 107 -19.31 20.34 -0.54
N ARG A 108 -18.76 20.32 -1.76
CA ARG A 108 -17.83 19.28 -2.21
C ARG A 108 -16.42 19.45 -1.61
N THR A 109 -15.94 20.68 -1.45
CA THR A 109 -14.65 20.95 -0.78
C THR A 109 -14.70 20.71 0.73
N MET A 110 -15.84 20.88 1.41
CA MET A 110 -16.02 20.47 2.81
C MET A 110 -16.08 18.94 2.99
N GLY A 111 -16.24 18.15 1.93
CA GLY A 111 -16.18 16.69 1.96
C GLY A 111 -14.75 16.11 1.98
N PHE A 112 -13.72 16.89 1.71
CA PHE A 112 -12.31 16.41 1.67
C PHE A 112 -11.77 15.92 3.03
N GLY A 113 -12.35 16.35 4.14
CA GLY A 113 -11.94 15.93 5.48
C GLY A 113 -12.75 14.78 6.07
N ARG A 114 -13.70 14.20 5.33
CA ARG A 114 -14.47 13.06 5.82
C ARG A 114 -13.75 11.76 5.49
N SER A 115 -13.35 11.03 6.51
CA SER A 115 -12.87 9.67 6.34
C SER A 115 -14.03 8.81 5.82
N GLN A 116 -13.76 7.97 4.83
CA GLN A 116 -14.66 6.87 4.45
C GLN A 116 -14.01 5.56 4.90
N PRO A 117 -13.90 5.31 6.22
CA PRO A 117 -13.41 4.02 6.68
C PRO A 117 -14.30 2.95 6.08
N ARG A 118 -13.70 1.88 5.60
CA ARG A 118 -14.47 0.72 5.15
C ARG A 118 -15.10 0.09 6.38
N LEU A 119 -16.32 0.54 6.68
CA LEU A 119 -17.14 -0.11 7.71
C LEU A 119 -17.56 -1.46 7.14
N LYS A 120 -17.03 -2.54 7.65
CA LYS A 120 -17.59 -3.87 7.43
C LYS A 120 -18.66 -4.10 8.48
N SER A 121 -19.92 -4.26 8.03
CA SER A 121 -21.00 -4.70 8.90
C SER A 121 -20.72 -6.14 9.38
N LEU A 122 -21.33 -6.52 10.49
CA LEU A 122 -21.19 -7.86 11.07
C LEU A 122 -21.43 -8.97 10.04
N ASP A 123 -22.39 -8.77 9.14
CA ASP A 123 -22.77 -9.73 8.08
C ASP A 123 -21.70 -9.88 6.98
N GLU A 124 -20.69 -8.99 6.94
CA GLU A 124 -19.60 -9.02 5.96
C GLU A 124 -18.31 -9.63 6.53
N ILE A 125 -18.26 -9.97 7.83
CA ILE A 125 -17.07 -10.54 8.47
C ILE A 125 -17.32 -12.04 8.69
N GLU A 126 -16.99 -12.83 7.68
CA GLU A 126 -17.09 -14.30 7.75
C GLU A 126 -15.88 -14.93 8.46
N VAL A 127 -14.77 -14.21 8.61
CA VAL A 127 -13.50 -14.72 9.14
C VAL A 127 -13.59 -14.94 10.65
N ARG A 128 -13.19 -16.14 11.12
CA ARG A 128 -13.11 -16.52 12.53
C ARG A 128 -11.72 -17.04 12.89
N PHE A 129 -11.47 -17.33 14.17
CA PHE A 129 -10.20 -17.89 14.61
C PHE A 129 -9.87 -19.25 13.97
N GLU A 130 -10.87 -20.02 13.53
CA GLU A 130 -10.70 -21.27 12.80
C GLU A 130 -10.05 -21.10 11.42
N ASP A 131 -10.10 -19.89 10.86
CA ASP A 131 -9.48 -19.54 9.58
C ASP A 131 -8.06 -18.99 9.76
N VAL A 132 -7.65 -18.76 11.01
CA VAL A 132 -6.34 -18.22 11.38
C VAL A 132 -5.50 -19.37 11.94
N ALA A 133 -4.47 -19.77 11.21
CA ALA A 133 -3.60 -20.88 11.58
C ALA A 133 -2.15 -20.38 11.79
N GLY A 134 -1.35 -21.14 12.55
CA GLY A 134 0.07 -20.92 12.72
C GLY A 134 0.47 -19.77 13.63
N ILE A 135 -0.46 -19.20 14.42
CA ILE A 135 -0.23 -18.11 15.37
C ILE A 135 -0.99 -18.34 16.69
N SER A 136 -0.91 -19.57 17.23
CA SER A 136 -1.65 -20.01 18.41
C SER A 136 -1.40 -19.11 19.63
N GLU A 137 -0.15 -18.75 19.91
CA GLU A 137 0.23 -17.90 21.04
C GLU A 137 -0.45 -16.52 20.97
N ALA A 138 -0.37 -15.85 19.83
CA ALA A 138 -1.04 -14.56 19.63
C ALA A 138 -2.58 -14.68 19.71
N THR A 139 -3.12 -15.81 19.26
CA THR A 139 -4.56 -16.07 19.33
C THR A 139 -5.01 -16.24 20.79
N GLU A 140 -4.26 -16.94 21.64
CA GLU A 140 -4.57 -17.11 23.05
C GLU A 140 -4.63 -15.77 23.79
N GLU A 141 -3.65 -14.88 23.58
CA GLU A 141 -3.67 -13.54 24.16
C GLU A 141 -4.89 -12.70 23.69
N LEU A 142 -5.30 -12.90 22.44
CA LEU A 142 -6.41 -12.15 21.86
C LEU A 142 -7.80 -12.70 22.21
N ILE A 143 -7.90 -13.95 22.67
CA ILE A 143 -9.14 -14.52 23.23
C ILE A 143 -9.58 -13.72 24.47
N GLU A 144 -8.65 -13.20 25.26
CA GLU A 144 -9.00 -12.31 26.38
C GLU A 144 -9.72 -11.06 25.88
N VAL A 145 -9.25 -10.47 24.78
CA VAL A 145 -9.84 -9.27 24.16
C VAL A 145 -11.26 -9.56 23.66
N VAL A 146 -11.46 -10.70 23.01
CA VAL A 146 -12.79 -11.16 22.57
C VAL A 146 -13.72 -11.38 23.75
N THR A 147 -13.20 -12.01 24.81
CA THR A 147 -13.98 -12.22 26.06
C THR A 147 -14.40 -10.89 26.68
N PHE A 148 -13.54 -9.90 26.60
CA PHE A 148 -13.80 -8.56 27.10
C PHE A 148 -14.92 -7.87 26.29
N LEU A 149 -14.86 -7.94 24.96
CA LEU A 149 -15.89 -7.36 24.09
C LEU A 149 -17.24 -8.06 24.25
N LYS A 150 -17.26 -9.39 24.45
CA LYS A 150 -18.48 -10.19 24.63
C LYS A 150 -19.11 -10.03 26.01
N LYS A 151 -18.30 -10.00 27.08
CA LYS A 151 -18.76 -10.05 28.48
C LYS A 151 -17.92 -9.15 29.42
N PRO A 152 -17.96 -7.82 29.23
CA PRO A 152 -17.11 -6.90 30.00
C PRO A 152 -17.37 -6.94 31.52
N GLU A 153 -18.61 -7.21 31.93
CA GLU A 153 -19.02 -7.15 33.33
C GLU A 153 -18.24 -8.12 34.26
N LYS A 154 -17.85 -9.29 33.74
CA LYS A 154 -17.10 -10.29 34.53
C LYS A 154 -15.72 -9.81 34.89
N LEU A 155 -15.04 -9.15 33.96
CA LEU A 155 -13.68 -8.68 34.13
C LEU A 155 -13.62 -7.37 34.91
N ILE A 156 -14.58 -6.47 34.67
CA ILE A 156 -14.71 -5.20 35.41
C ILE A 156 -14.97 -5.45 36.90
N LYS A 157 -15.78 -6.45 37.26
CA LYS A 157 -16.03 -6.82 38.68
C LYS A 157 -14.76 -7.27 39.43
N LEU A 158 -13.77 -7.76 38.71
CA LEU A 158 -12.46 -8.15 39.28
C LEU A 158 -11.45 -6.99 39.27
N GLY A 159 -11.86 -5.79 38.81
CA GLY A 159 -10.99 -4.62 38.71
C GLY A 159 -10.06 -4.61 37.48
N ALA A 160 -10.27 -5.52 36.52
CA ALA A 160 -9.48 -5.53 35.30
C ALA A 160 -9.81 -4.32 34.42
N GLN A 161 -8.77 -3.68 33.90
CA GLN A 161 -8.89 -2.58 32.94
C GLN A 161 -8.81 -3.11 31.51
N ILE A 162 -9.66 -2.57 30.62
CA ILE A 162 -9.65 -2.90 29.20
C ILE A 162 -8.41 -2.29 28.55
N PRO A 163 -7.61 -3.04 27.79
CA PRO A 163 -6.56 -2.44 26.99
C PRO A 163 -7.19 -1.50 25.96
N LYS A 164 -6.77 -0.23 25.94
CA LYS A 164 -7.27 0.77 24.98
C LYS A 164 -6.77 0.50 23.56
N GLY A 165 -5.52 0.05 23.46
CA GLY A 165 -4.87 -0.22 22.20
C GLY A 165 -3.98 -1.46 22.23
N ILE A 166 -3.96 -2.18 21.13
CA ILE A 166 -3.11 -3.35 20.91
C ILE A 166 -2.36 -3.16 19.60
N LEU A 167 -1.05 -3.29 19.66
CA LEU A 167 -0.18 -3.21 18.50
C LEU A 167 0.24 -4.62 18.05
N LEU A 168 -0.11 -4.97 16.81
CA LEU A 168 0.32 -6.21 16.17
C LEU A 168 1.61 -5.94 15.40
N VAL A 169 2.68 -6.61 15.79
CA VAL A 169 4.01 -6.44 15.19
C VAL A 169 4.46 -7.74 14.55
N GLY A 170 5.12 -7.66 13.40
CA GLY A 170 5.70 -8.83 12.76
C GLY A 170 6.00 -8.63 11.28
N PRO A 171 6.70 -9.59 10.65
CA PRO A 171 7.01 -9.54 9.23
C PRO A 171 5.76 -9.42 8.35
N PRO A 172 5.88 -8.93 7.11
CA PRO A 172 4.76 -8.90 6.17
C PRO A 172 4.25 -10.33 5.87
N GLY A 173 2.95 -10.45 5.59
CA GLY A 173 2.36 -11.75 5.23
C GLY A 173 2.10 -12.72 6.39
N THR A 174 2.35 -12.34 7.65
CA THR A 174 2.11 -13.20 8.83
C THR A 174 0.65 -13.23 9.30
N GLY A 175 -0.29 -12.57 8.62
CA GLY A 175 -1.72 -12.65 8.93
C GLY A 175 -2.24 -11.60 9.91
N LYS A 176 -1.50 -10.51 10.22
CA LYS A 176 -1.92 -9.45 11.15
C LYS A 176 -3.31 -8.89 10.85
N THR A 177 -3.58 -8.53 9.61
CA THR A 177 -4.87 -8.01 9.17
C THR A 177 -5.97 -9.07 9.22
N LEU A 178 -5.64 -10.34 8.92
CA LEU A 178 -6.55 -11.47 9.03
C LEU A 178 -6.96 -11.72 10.48
N LEU A 179 -5.98 -11.71 11.38
CA LEU A 179 -6.19 -11.87 12.83
C LEU A 179 -7.09 -10.78 13.39
N ALA A 180 -6.87 -9.51 13.01
CA ALA A 180 -7.73 -8.40 13.44
C ALA A 180 -9.20 -8.58 12.97
N LYS A 181 -9.42 -9.09 11.77
CA LYS A 181 -10.77 -9.44 11.27
C LYS A 181 -11.36 -10.62 12.05
N ALA A 182 -10.57 -11.63 12.35
CA ALA A 182 -11.01 -12.80 13.12
C ALA A 182 -11.46 -12.40 14.53
N ILE A 183 -10.75 -11.49 15.20
CA ILE A 183 -11.15 -10.95 16.50
C ILE A 183 -12.53 -10.29 16.41
N ALA A 184 -12.78 -9.47 15.41
CA ALA A 184 -14.06 -8.79 15.23
C ALA A 184 -15.18 -9.78 14.91
N GLY A 185 -14.94 -10.75 14.02
CA GLY A 185 -15.89 -11.82 13.69
C GLY A 185 -16.22 -12.71 14.87
N GLU A 186 -15.20 -13.06 15.68
CA GLU A 186 -15.39 -13.86 16.89
C GLU A 186 -16.11 -13.06 17.98
N ALA A 187 -15.76 -11.78 18.16
CA ALA A 187 -16.42 -10.91 19.14
C ALA A 187 -17.87 -10.53 18.72
N GLY A 188 -18.19 -10.60 17.44
CA GLY A 188 -19.48 -10.18 16.92
C GLY A 188 -19.69 -8.67 17.03
N VAL A 189 -18.66 -7.87 16.79
CA VAL A 189 -18.70 -6.39 16.90
C VAL A 189 -18.34 -5.72 15.55
N PRO A 190 -18.84 -4.50 15.30
CA PRO A 190 -18.49 -3.73 14.12
C PRO A 190 -16.97 -3.53 13.96
N PHE A 191 -16.46 -3.59 12.73
CA PHE A 191 -15.06 -3.47 12.40
C PHE A 191 -14.82 -2.28 11.46
N PHE A 192 -14.05 -1.31 11.95
CA PHE A 192 -13.63 -0.15 11.17
C PHE A 192 -12.20 -0.39 10.66
N TYR A 193 -12.04 -0.58 9.36
CA TYR A 193 -10.74 -0.77 8.72
C TYR A 193 -10.28 0.52 8.04
N ILE A 194 -9.03 0.90 8.26
CA ILE A 194 -8.36 1.98 7.55
C ILE A 194 -6.86 1.69 7.45
N SER A 195 -6.23 2.06 6.34
CA SER A 195 -4.77 2.12 6.27
C SER A 195 -4.28 3.49 6.76
N ALA A 196 -3.22 3.51 7.56
CA ALA A 196 -2.65 4.78 8.05
C ALA A 196 -2.16 5.68 6.90
N SER A 197 -1.84 5.10 5.74
CA SER A 197 -1.52 5.86 4.53
C SER A 197 -2.67 6.76 4.05
N GLU A 198 -3.94 6.40 4.36
CA GLU A 198 -5.12 7.20 4.02
C GLU A 198 -5.23 8.50 4.84
N PHE A 199 -4.47 8.62 5.92
CA PHE A 199 -4.38 9.85 6.71
C PHE A 199 -3.32 10.81 6.19
N VAL A 200 -2.38 10.35 5.33
CA VAL A 200 -1.32 11.18 4.78
C VAL A 200 -1.84 11.92 3.55
N GLU A 201 -1.95 13.23 3.67
CA GLU A 201 -2.47 14.11 2.62
C GLU A 201 -1.50 15.27 2.36
N LEU A 202 -1.68 15.97 1.23
CA LEU A 202 -0.88 17.14 0.90
C LEU A 202 -1.32 18.41 1.65
N PHE A 203 -2.57 18.42 2.16
CA PHE A 203 -3.15 19.58 2.84
C PHE A 203 -3.12 19.40 4.34
N VAL A 204 -2.49 20.36 5.02
CA VAL A 204 -2.36 20.37 6.48
C VAL A 204 -3.74 20.34 7.17
N GLY A 205 -3.90 19.44 8.13
CA GLY A 205 -5.11 19.30 8.94
C GLY A 205 -6.18 18.36 8.39
N VAL A 206 -6.08 17.89 7.15
CA VAL A 206 -7.05 16.93 6.57
C VAL A 206 -6.92 15.57 7.24
N GLY A 207 -5.70 15.07 7.42
CA GLY A 207 -5.43 13.81 8.12
C GLY A 207 -5.96 13.81 9.56
N ALA A 208 -5.69 14.88 10.31
CA ALA A 208 -6.20 15.05 11.66
C ALA A 208 -7.75 15.08 11.72
N SER A 209 -8.40 15.69 10.72
CA SER A 209 -9.86 15.70 10.62
C SER A 209 -10.42 14.30 10.34
N ARG A 210 -9.75 13.50 9.51
CA ARG A 210 -10.15 12.11 9.22
C ARG A 210 -10.00 11.21 10.45
N VAL A 211 -8.93 11.37 11.22
CA VAL A 211 -8.76 10.66 12.49
C VAL A 211 -9.91 10.96 13.42
N ARG A 212 -10.24 12.24 13.64
CA ARG A 212 -11.35 12.63 14.49
C ARG A 212 -12.71 12.07 14.03
N ASP A 213 -12.98 12.10 12.74
CA ASP A 213 -14.20 11.56 12.15
C ASP A 213 -14.33 10.04 12.35
N LEU A 214 -13.21 9.30 12.16
CA LEU A 214 -13.14 7.86 12.41
C LEU A 214 -13.50 7.52 13.86
N PHE A 215 -12.86 8.19 14.82
CA PHE A 215 -13.07 7.94 16.24
C PHE A 215 -14.49 8.33 16.69
N ASN A 216 -15.05 9.41 16.17
CA ASN A 216 -16.42 9.80 16.43
C ASN A 216 -17.43 8.77 15.90
N LYS A 217 -17.22 8.23 14.71
CA LYS A 217 -18.05 7.16 14.13
C LYS A 217 -17.95 5.87 14.95
N ALA A 218 -16.76 5.53 15.42
CA ALA A 218 -16.56 4.35 16.27
C ALA A 218 -17.25 4.51 17.63
N LYS A 219 -17.12 5.66 18.28
CA LYS A 219 -17.81 5.97 19.54
C LYS A 219 -19.34 5.84 19.42
N GLN A 220 -19.92 6.19 18.26
CA GLN A 220 -21.36 6.05 18.01
C GLN A 220 -21.82 4.59 17.82
N LYS A 221 -20.90 3.70 17.46
CA LYS A 221 -21.18 2.27 17.19
C LYS A 221 -20.51 1.32 18.18
N SER A 222 -20.21 1.81 19.39
CA SER A 222 -19.66 0.99 20.47
C SER A 222 -20.68 -0.08 20.92
N PRO A 223 -20.25 -1.33 21.24
CA PRO A 223 -18.86 -1.81 21.21
C PRO A 223 -18.37 -2.09 19.77
N CYS A 224 -17.12 -1.72 19.47
CA CYS A 224 -16.52 -1.91 18.14
C CYS A 224 -15.00 -2.00 18.19
N ILE A 225 -14.41 -2.44 17.08
CA ILE A 225 -12.97 -2.47 16.87
C ILE A 225 -12.60 -1.47 15.76
N ILE A 226 -11.60 -0.63 16.02
CA ILE A 226 -10.90 0.17 15.02
C ILE A 226 -9.61 -0.54 14.68
N PHE A 227 -9.36 -0.83 13.41
CA PHE A 227 -8.10 -1.39 12.96
C PHE A 227 -7.39 -0.42 12.02
N ILE A 228 -6.18 -0.03 12.40
CA ILE A 228 -5.30 0.84 11.61
C ILE A 228 -4.14 -0.01 11.09
N ASP A 229 -4.12 -0.27 9.79
CA ASP A 229 -3.03 -1.00 9.17
C ASP A 229 -1.88 -0.06 8.80
N GLU A 230 -0.64 -0.58 8.78
CA GLU A 230 0.57 0.19 8.43
C GLU A 230 0.72 1.47 9.25
N ILE A 231 0.54 1.39 10.57
CA ILE A 231 0.57 2.56 11.48
C ILE A 231 1.88 3.37 11.38
N ASP A 232 2.95 2.76 10.93
CA ASP A 232 4.26 3.39 10.69
C ASP A 232 4.21 4.46 9.59
N ALA A 233 3.18 4.48 8.72
CA ALA A 233 3.00 5.56 7.74
C ALA A 233 2.77 6.93 8.42
N VAL A 234 2.11 6.96 9.58
CA VAL A 234 1.80 8.18 10.36
C VAL A 234 2.61 8.24 11.65
N GLY A 235 2.83 7.09 12.28
CA GLY A 235 3.44 6.97 13.61
C GLY A 235 4.96 7.06 13.65
N ARG A 236 5.63 7.54 12.62
CA ARG A 236 7.10 7.60 12.54
C ARG A 236 7.68 8.66 13.47
N GLN A 237 8.86 8.40 14.03
CA GLN A 237 9.61 9.30 14.91
C GLN A 237 9.90 10.65 14.27
N ARG A 238 9.89 11.69 15.11
CA ARG A 238 10.17 13.09 14.75
C ARG A 238 11.62 13.26 14.31
N GLY A 239 11.86 14.08 13.28
CA GLY A 239 13.23 14.49 12.88
C GLY A 239 13.92 13.62 11.82
N ALA A 240 13.28 12.61 11.26
CA ALA A 240 13.89 11.73 10.25
C ALA A 240 13.79 12.25 8.79
N GLY A 241 13.42 13.50 8.55
CA GLY A 241 13.31 14.04 7.19
C GLY A 241 13.32 15.56 7.11
N ILE A 242 14.08 16.11 6.15
CA ILE A 242 14.09 17.53 5.80
C ILE A 242 13.04 17.71 4.69
N GLY A 243 11.86 18.30 5.00
CA GLY A 243 10.84 18.60 3.99
C GLY A 243 9.44 18.85 4.56
N GLY A 244 8.64 19.73 3.95
CA GLY A 244 7.33 20.21 4.39
C GLY A 244 6.18 19.20 4.51
N GLY A 245 6.42 17.89 4.27
CA GLY A 245 5.45 16.81 4.50
C GLY A 245 5.45 16.24 5.93
N ASN A 246 6.37 16.69 6.79
CA ASN A 246 6.47 16.18 8.16
C ASN A 246 5.45 16.83 9.09
N ASP A 247 5.12 18.11 8.89
CA ASP A 247 4.21 18.86 9.75
C ASP A 247 2.78 18.28 9.75
N GLU A 248 2.31 17.84 8.59
CA GLU A 248 0.99 17.22 8.44
C GLU A 248 0.91 15.86 9.15
N ARG A 249 1.95 15.02 8.97
CA ARG A 249 2.04 13.72 9.65
C ARG A 249 2.11 13.89 11.16
N GLU A 250 2.90 14.84 11.65
CA GLU A 250 3.02 15.13 13.07
C GLU A 250 1.69 15.64 13.66
N GLN A 251 0.98 16.51 12.95
CA GLN A 251 -0.35 16.96 13.36
C GLN A 251 -1.35 15.80 13.41
N THR A 252 -1.30 14.91 12.44
CA THR A 252 -2.16 13.72 12.38
C THR A 252 -1.84 12.75 13.52
N LEU A 253 -0.55 12.50 13.79
CA LEU A 253 -0.11 11.69 14.92
C LEU A 253 -0.59 12.29 16.25
N ASN A 254 -0.38 13.60 16.46
CA ASN A 254 -0.83 14.28 17.67
C ASN A 254 -2.35 14.19 17.85
N GLN A 255 -3.13 14.27 16.77
CA GLN A 255 -4.58 14.07 16.83
C GLN A 255 -4.92 12.62 17.20
N LEU A 256 -4.21 11.63 16.64
CA LEU A 256 -4.39 10.22 16.99
C LEU A 256 -4.14 9.99 18.49
N LEU A 257 -3.02 10.50 19.02
CA LEU A 257 -2.70 10.43 20.44
C LEU A 257 -3.78 11.09 21.29
N THR A 258 -4.28 12.26 20.89
CA THR A 258 -5.37 12.95 21.60
C THR A 258 -6.66 12.15 21.63
N GLU A 259 -7.03 11.51 20.53
CA GLU A 259 -8.23 10.68 20.47
C GLU A 259 -8.09 9.40 21.31
N MET A 260 -6.88 8.79 21.37
CA MET A 260 -6.58 7.66 22.23
C MET A 260 -6.65 8.03 23.72
N ASP A 261 -6.06 9.16 24.09
CA ASP A 261 -6.10 9.68 25.47
C ASP A 261 -7.54 10.09 25.88
N GLY A 262 -8.35 10.49 24.91
CA GLY A 262 -9.76 10.88 25.07
C GLY A 262 -10.77 9.71 25.16
N PHE A 263 -10.30 8.46 25.15
CA PHE A 263 -11.18 7.33 25.46
C PHE A 263 -11.47 7.27 26.95
N ALA A 264 -12.76 7.39 27.30
CA ALA A 264 -13.20 7.09 28.66
C ALA A 264 -12.92 5.61 28.98
N ASP A 265 -12.53 5.32 30.20
CA ASP A 265 -12.40 3.94 30.66
C ASP A 265 -13.74 3.23 30.45
N ASN A 266 -13.72 2.07 29.77
CA ASN A 266 -14.90 1.27 29.41
C ASN A 266 -15.78 1.82 28.23
N SER A 267 -15.21 2.60 27.32
CA SER A 267 -15.94 3.05 26.10
C SER A 267 -16.39 1.91 25.18
N GLY A 268 -15.90 0.69 25.36
CA GLY A 268 -16.19 -0.47 24.50
C GLY A 268 -15.56 -0.39 23.12
N VAL A 269 -14.70 0.58 22.86
CA VAL A 269 -13.94 0.73 21.63
C VAL A 269 -12.51 0.24 21.86
N ILE A 270 -12.06 -0.71 21.06
CA ILE A 270 -10.67 -1.21 21.10
C ILE A 270 -9.97 -0.79 19.83
N LEU A 271 -8.78 -0.19 19.98
CA LEU A 271 -7.93 0.18 18.86
C LEU A 271 -6.91 -0.94 18.62
N LEU A 272 -6.96 -1.56 17.46
CA LEU A 272 -5.92 -2.45 16.96
C LEU A 272 -5.08 -1.70 15.93
N ALA A 273 -3.77 -1.82 15.98
CA ALA A 273 -2.90 -1.34 14.92
C ALA A 273 -1.94 -2.43 14.47
N ALA A 274 -1.49 -2.38 13.22
CA ALA A 274 -0.49 -3.29 12.71
C ALA A 274 0.70 -2.53 12.12
N THR A 275 1.91 -3.07 12.32
CA THR A 275 3.14 -2.58 11.69
C THR A 275 4.09 -3.72 11.36
N ASN A 276 4.85 -3.53 10.30
CA ASN A 276 6.00 -4.39 9.97
C ASN A 276 7.32 -3.80 10.50
N ARG A 277 7.29 -2.57 11.00
CA ARG A 277 8.47 -1.80 11.38
C ARG A 277 8.29 -1.10 12.73
N PRO A 278 8.33 -1.83 13.83
CA PRO A 278 8.20 -1.25 15.16
C PRO A 278 9.34 -0.28 15.49
N ASP A 279 10.51 -0.46 14.85
CA ASP A 279 11.73 0.34 15.01
C ASP A 279 11.58 1.82 14.63
N VAL A 280 10.63 2.14 13.76
CA VAL A 280 10.40 3.52 13.29
C VAL A 280 9.30 4.26 14.04
N LEU A 281 8.54 3.56 14.90
CA LEU A 281 7.40 4.16 15.62
C LEU A 281 7.84 5.16 16.70
N ASP A 282 7.04 6.23 16.84
CA ASP A 282 7.21 7.19 17.93
C ASP A 282 6.90 6.53 19.28
N THR A 283 7.83 6.66 20.23
CA THR A 283 7.69 6.11 21.58
C THR A 283 6.45 6.60 22.33
N ALA A 284 5.91 7.76 21.94
CA ALA A 284 4.68 8.28 22.50
C ALA A 284 3.46 7.37 22.25
N LEU A 285 3.46 6.58 21.17
CA LEU A 285 2.40 5.59 20.89
C LEU A 285 2.42 4.41 21.88
N MET A 286 3.61 4.06 22.40
CA MET A 286 3.83 2.90 23.27
C MET A 286 3.65 3.23 24.75
N ARG A 287 3.25 4.46 25.09
CA ARG A 287 3.02 4.83 26.50
C ARG A 287 1.73 4.19 27.03
N PRO A 288 1.71 3.81 28.35
CA PRO A 288 0.49 3.30 28.97
C PRO A 288 -0.73 4.22 28.73
N GLY A 289 -1.87 3.61 28.50
CA GLY A 289 -3.12 4.31 28.14
C GLY A 289 -3.30 4.52 26.63
N ARG A 290 -2.37 4.03 25.79
CA ARG A 290 -2.42 4.09 24.32
C ARG A 290 -2.31 2.69 23.73
N PHE A 291 -1.14 2.27 23.19
CA PHE A 291 -0.92 0.87 22.86
C PHE A 291 -0.38 0.14 24.10
N ASP A 292 -1.29 -0.33 24.93
CA ASP A 292 -0.98 -0.96 26.21
C ASP A 292 -0.37 -2.36 26.05
N ARG A 293 -0.71 -3.03 24.95
CA ARG A 293 -0.20 -4.35 24.64
C ARG A 293 0.47 -4.36 23.27
N CYS A 294 1.55 -5.08 23.18
CA CYS A 294 2.24 -5.33 21.92
C CYS A 294 2.35 -6.84 21.73
N ILE A 295 1.77 -7.33 20.64
CA ILE A 295 1.72 -8.75 20.31
C ILE A 295 2.62 -8.99 19.11
N ASN A 296 3.65 -9.81 19.32
CA ASN A 296 4.56 -10.21 18.27
C ASN A 296 4.02 -11.41 17.49
N ILE A 297 3.90 -11.22 16.18
CA ILE A 297 3.51 -12.28 15.27
C ILE A 297 4.74 -12.67 14.45
N SER A 298 5.41 -13.73 14.86
CA SER A 298 6.59 -14.26 14.17
C SER A 298 6.21 -15.03 12.91
N LEU A 299 7.21 -15.39 12.12
CA LEU A 299 7.02 -16.37 11.05
C LEU A 299 6.61 -17.72 11.66
N PRO A 300 5.75 -18.50 10.96
CA PRO A 300 5.24 -19.76 11.48
C PRO A 300 6.36 -20.81 11.61
N ASP A 301 6.36 -21.56 12.70
CA ASP A 301 7.13 -22.78 12.88
C ASP A 301 6.66 -23.88 11.92
N ARG A 302 7.29 -25.05 11.93
CA ARG A 302 6.91 -26.14 11.03
C ARG A 302 5.45 -26.56 11.21
N LYS A 303 4.98 -26.65 12.47
CA LYS A 303 3.59 -27.02 12.78
C LYS A 303 2.63 -25.96 12.26
N GLY A 304 2.92 -24.70 12.51
CA GLY A 304 2.14 -23.58 12.00
C GLY A 304 2.08 -23.54 10.49
N ARG A 305 3.18 -23.89 9.78
CA ARG A 305 3.15 -23.99 8.32
C ARG A 305 2.25 -25.12 7.83
N ILE A 306 2.22 -26.28 8.51
CA ILE A 306 1.31 -27.38 8.18
C ILE A 306 -0.14 -26.93 8.36
N ASP A 307 -0.44 -26.25 9.47
CA ASP A 307 -1.78 -25.77 9.78
C ASP A 307 -2.25 -24.73 8.73
N ILE A 308 -1.38 -23.78 8.38
CA ILE A 308 -1.65 -22.79 7.32
C ILE A 308 -1.87 -23.46 5.96
N LEU A 309 -0.99 -24.39 5.57
CA LEU A 309 -1.14 -25.15 4.33
C LEU A 309 -2.46 -25.92 4.31
N SER A 310 -2.88 -26.50 5.44
CA SER A 310 -4.13 -27.23 5.56
C SER A 310 -5.34 -26.33 5.33
N VAL A 311 -5.32 -25.08 5.83
CA VAL A 311 -6.38 -24.11 5.60
C VAL A 311 -6.47 -23.76 4.10
N HIS A 312 -5.36 -23.40 3.48
CA HIS A 312 -5.34 -23.00 2.06
C HIS A 312 -5.54 -24.17 1.09
N ALA A 313 -5.29 -25.41 1.53
CA ALA A 313 -5.52 -26.61 0.74
C ALA A 313 -7.01 -27.00 0.63
N ARG A 314 -7.87 -26.56 1.55
CA ARG A 314 -9.32 -26.90 1.57
C ARG A 314 -10.03 -26.63 0.24
N SER A 315 -9.62 -25.60 -0.48
CA SER A 315 -10.21 -25.18 -1.75
C SER A 315 -9.47 -25.67 -2.99
N LYS A 316 -8.44 -26.51 -2.86
CA LYS A 316 -7.56 -26.92 -3.95
C LYS A 316 -7.55 -28.44 -4.14
N PRO A 317 -7.64 -28.97 -5.37
CA PRO A 317 -7.61 -30.39 -5.66
C PRO A 317 -6.17 -30.92 -5.58
N LEU A 318 -5.70 -31.27 -4.39
CA LEU A 318 -4.41 -31.91 -4.20
C LEU A 318 -4.48 -33.40 -4.55
N SER A 319 -3.41 -33.94 -5.10
CA SER A 319 -3.22 -35.36 -5.34
C SER A 319 -2.77 -36.06 -4.05
N GLU A 320 -2.99 -37.37 -3.95
CA GLU A 320 -2.64 -38.17 -2.76
C GLU A 320 -1.13 -38.25 -2.47
N ASP A 321 -0.29 -37.95 -3.48
CA ASP A 321 1.16 -37.92 -3.35
C ASP A 321 1.67 -36.63 -2.63
N VAL A 322 0.80 -35.63 -2.40
CA VAL A 322 1.19 -34.38 -1.75
C VAL A 322 1.03 -34.49 -0.24
N LEU A 323 2.15 -34.60 0.45
CA LEU A 323 2.19 -34.60 1.91
C LEU A 323 2.50 -33.15 2.40
N LEU A 324 1.53 -32.51 3.04
CA LEU A 324 1.70 -31.13 3.55
C LEU A 324 2.86 -31.00 4.54
N ASN A 325 3.17 -32.08 5.26
CA ASN A 325 4.32 -32.13 6.16
C ASN A 325 5.66 -31.98 5.41
N ASP A 326 5.78 -32.59 4.23
CA ASP A 326 6.99 -32.48 3.39
C ASP A 326 7.10 -31.09 2.78
N VAL A 327 5.96 -30.55 2.33
CA VAL A 327 5.91 -29.16 1.84
C VAL A 327 6.34 -28.17 2.92
N ALA A 328 5.83 -28.31 4.14
CA ALA A 328 6.21 -27.47 5.28
C ALA A 328 7.71 -27.60 5.63
N SER A 329 8.29 -28.80 5.48
CA SER A 329 9.73 -29.03 5.71
C SER A 329 10.61 -28.32 4.69
N LYS A 330 10.13 -28.18 3.45
CA LYS A 330 10.84 -27.55 2.32
C LYS A 330 10.62 -26.04 2.23
N THR A 331 9.77 -25.46 3.09
CA THR A 331 9.43 -24.03 3.09
C THR A 331 9.77 -23.33 4.40
N PRO A 332 11.00 -23.50 4.94
CA PRO A 332 11.40 -22.75 6.13
C PRO A 332 11.42 -21.25 5.85
N GLY A 333 10.94 -20.44 6.81
CA GLY A 333 10.94 -18.99 6.70
C GLY A 333 9.82 -18.42 5.81
N PHE A 334 8.92 -19.26 5.26
CA PHE A 334 7.75 -18.77 4.52
C PHE A 334 6.72 -18.22 5.49
N SER A 335 6.17 -17.06 5.14
CA SER A 335 5.01 -16.48 5.81
C SER A 335 3.71 -17.17 5.36
N GLY A 336 2.60 -16.87 6.03
CA GLY A 336 1.29 -17.38 5.62
C GLY A 336 0.92 -16.99 4.18
N ALA A 337 1.23 -15.76 3.78
CA ALA A 337 1.00 -15.29 2.41
C ALA A 337 1.89 -15.98 1.38
N ASP A 338 3.14 -16.34 1.75
CA ASP A 338 4.03 -17.08 0.86
C ASP A 338 3.50 -18.51 0.63
N LEU A 339 2.97 -19.16 1.69
CA LEU A 339 2.38 -20.48 1.60
C LEU A 339 1.07 -20.50 0.79
N GLU A 340 0.24 -19.50 0.93
CA GLU A 340 -0.93 -19.28 0.07
C GLU A 340 -0.54 -19.15 -1.39
N ASN A 341 0.44 -18.28 -1.66
CA ASN A 341 0.97 -18.02 -2.99
C ASN A 341 1.63 -19.29 -3.58
N LEU A 342 2.33 -20.08 -2.77
CA LEU A 342 2.90 -21.36 -3.17
C LEU A 342 1.85 -22.32 -3.73
N LEU A 343 0.77 -22.53 -3.00
CA LEU A 343 -0.32 -23.41 -3.45
C LEU A 343 -1.05 -22.83 -4.67
N ASN A 344 -1.13 -21.51 -4.80
CA ASN A 344 -1.70 -20.84 -5.96
C ASN A 344 -0.81 -21.02 -7.20
N GLU A 345 0.50 -20.82 -7.07
CA GLU A 345 1.47 -21.05 -8.16
C GLU A 345 1.49 -22.52 -8.60
N ALA A 346 1.41 -23.45 -7.66
CA ALA A 346 1.31 -24.89 -7.97
C ALA A 346 0.03 -25.21 -8.75
N ALA A 347 -1.09 -24.58 -8.41
CA ALA A 347 -2.34 -24.71 -9.15
C ALA A 347 -2.22 -24.16 -10.59
N ILE A 348 -1.56 -23.00 -10.74
CA ILE A 348 -1.30 -22.41 -12.06
C ILE A 348 -0.41 -23.32 -12.91
N LEU A 349 0.62 -23.93 -12.31
CA LEU A 349 1.47 -24.89 -13.01
C LEU A 349 0.69 -26.14 -13.45
N ALA A 350 -0.17 -26.69 -12.57
CA ALA A 350 -1.04 -27.83 -12.90
C ALA A 350 -1.99 -27.48 -14.06
N ALA A 351 -2.59 -26.29 -14.05
CA ALA A 351 -3.46 -25.84 -15.11
C ALA A 351 -2.74 -25.68 -16.46
N ARG A 352 -1.50 -25.16 -16.46
CA ARG A 352 -0.65 -25.08 -17.67
C ARG A 352 -0.35 -26.46 -18.26
N GLU A 353 -0.13 -27.47 -17.41
CA GLU A 353 0.08 -28.86 -17.81
C GLU A 353 -1.23 -29.61 -18.09
N LYS A 354 -2.38 -28.92 -18.06
CA LYS A 354 -3.73 -29.49 -18.28
C LYS A 354 -4.05 -30.65 -17.32
N LYS A 355 -3.52 -30.63 -16.10
CA LYS A 355 -3.81 -31.60 -15.04
C LYS A 355 -5.05 -31.21 -14.25
N LYS A 356 -5.77 -32.19 -13.71
CA LYS A 356 -6.97 -31.97 -12.88
C LYS A 356 -6.64 -31.81 -11.39
N THR A 357 -5.48 -32.29 -10.97
CA THR A 357 -5.01 -32.28 -9.59
C THR A 357 -3.60 -31.73 -9.52
N ILE A 358 -3.25 -31.14 -8.38
CA ILE A 358 -1.92 -30.62 -8.08
C ILE A 358 -1.10 -31.74 -7.48
N SER A 359 -0.06 -32.22 -8.16
CA SER A 359 0.85 -33.24 -7.65
C SER A 359 2.11 -32.61 -7.02
N ASN A 360 2.91 -33.44 -6.37
CA ASN A 360 4.14 -33.04 -5.72
C ASN A 360 5.11 -32.33 -6.70
N LYS A 361 5.12 -32.73 -7.98
CA LYS A 361 5.92 -32.11 -9.03
C LYS A 361 5.60 -30.61 -9.21
N GLN A 362 4.31 -30.23 -9.20
CA GLN A 362 3.92 -28.83 -9.34
C GLN A 362 4.22 -28.04 -8.06
N ILE A 363 4.10 -28.65 -6.89
CA ILE A 363 4.51 -28.04 -5.61
C ILE A 363 6.01 -27.73 -5.63
N GLU A 364 6.85 -28.68 -6.01
CA GLU A 364 8.29 -28.49 -6.14
C GLU A 364 8.63 -27.35 -7.13
N GLY A 365 8.00 -27.38 -8.30
CA GLY A 365 8.17 -26.32 -9.30
C GLY A 365 7.75 -24.94 -8.80
N ALA A 366 6.70 -24.87 -7.97
CA ALA A 366 6.25 -23.62 -7.35
C ALA A 366 7.22 -23.14 -6.26
N ILE A 367 7.75 -24.03 -5.42
CA ILE A 367 8.79 -23.70 -4.42
C ILE A 367 10.01 -23.12 -5.14
N GLU A 368 10.49 -23.77 -6.19
CA GLU A 368 11.64 -23.29 -6.95
C GLU A 368 11.39 -21.91 -7.58
N ARG A 369 10.19 -21.71 -8.13
CA ARG A 369 9.80 -20.44 -8.74
C ARG A 369 9.77 -19.29 -7.74
N LEU A 370 9.30 -19.54 -6.54
CA LEU A 370 9.19 -18.53 -5.48
C LEU A 370 10.52 -18.23 -4.79
N THR A 371 11.38 -19.23 -4.63
CA THR A 371 12.65 -19.06 -3.91
C THR A 371 13.77 -18.55 -4.82
N ILE A 372 13.82 -19.03 -6.06
CA ILE A 372 14.99 -18.86 -6.95
C ILE A 372 14.60 -18.10 -8.24
N GLY A 373 13.31 -18.11 -8.59
CA GLY A 373 12.78 -17.44 -9.78
C GLY A 373 12.51 -18.40 -10.96
N LEU A 374 12.18 -17.82 -12.11
CA LEU A 374 11.81 -18.57 -13.31
C LEU A 374 13.01 -19.28 -13.92
N SER A 375 12.84 -20.52 -14.35
CA SER A 375 13.85 -21.24 -15.15
C SER A 375 14.04 -20.57 -16.51
N LYS A 376 15.29 -20.48 -16.95
CA LYS A 376 15.68 -20.06 -18.28
C LYS A 376 16.10 -21.26 -19.13
N SER A 377 16.29 -21.03 -20.41
CA SER A 377 16.85 -22.04 -21.31
C SER A 377 18.22 -22.51 -20.82
N PRO A 378 18.54 -23.80 -20.95
CA PRO A 378 19.85 -24.35 -20.58
C PRO A 378 21.01 -23.57 -21.21
N LEU A 379 22.12 -23.51 -20.50
CA LEU A 379 23.36 -22.93 -21.02
C LEU A 379 23.86 -23.75 -22.21
N GLN A 380 24.26 -23.09 -23.29
CA GLN A 380 24.75 -23.72 -24.50
C GLN A 380 26.28 -23.91 -24.48
N ASP A 381 27.00 -23.23 -23.58
CA ASP A 381 28.45 -23.25 -23.46
C ASP A 381 28.85 -24.34 -22.46
N ASP A 382 29.37 -25.44 -22.97
CA ASP A 382 29.76 -26.61 -22.17
C ASP A 382 30.88 -26.30 -21.17
N SER A 383 31.79 -25.41 -21.48
CA SER A 383 32.87 -25.03 -20.57
C SER A 383 32.35 -24.26 -19.36
N LYS A 384 31.42 -23.34 -19.58
CA LYS A 384 30.76 -22.60 -18.50
C LYS A 384 29.82 -23.51 -17.68
N LYS A 385 29.12 -24.41 -18.36
CA LYS A 385 28.27 -25.39 -17.71
C LYS A 385 29.07 -26.28 -16.75
N ARG A 386 30.25 -26.71 -17.20
CA ARG A 386 31.20 -27.52 -16.40
C ARG A 386 31.76 -26.75 -15.21
N LEU A 387 32.11 -25.49 -15.38
CA LEU A 387 32.59 -24.64 -14.28
C LEU A 387 31.52 -24.46 -13.20
N ILE A 388 30.27 -24.17 -13.60
CA ILE A 388 29.13 -24.05 -12.68
C ILE A 388 28.89 -25.38 -11.99
N ALA A 389 28.97 -26.52 -12.68
CA ALA A 389 28.83 -27.83 -12.08
C ALA A 389 29.88 -28.07 -10.97
N TYR A 390 31.13 -27.70 -11.19
CA TYR A 390 32.16 -27.77 -10.14
C TYR A 390 31.86 -26.88 -8.96
N HIS A 391 31.35 -25.66 -9.22
CA HIS A 391 30.95 -24.73 -8.18
C HIS A 391 29.83 -25.30 -7.28
N GLU A 392 28.75 -25.78 -7.89
CA GLU A 392 27.59 -26.33 -7.16
C GLU A 392 27.93 -27.64 -6.43
N ILE A 393 28.68 -28.55 -7.09
CA ILE A 393 29.16 -29.76 -6.44
C ILE A 393 30.16 -29.44 -5.32
N GLY A 394 30.93 -28.35 -5.46
CA GLY A 394 31.79 -27.86 -4.38
C GLY A 394 31.02 -27.56 -3.11
N HIS A 395 29.92 -26.82 -3.20
CA HIS A 395 29.02 -26.55 -2.07
C HIS A 395 28.43 -27.85 -1.49
N ALA A 396 27.89 -28.70 -2.35
CA ALA A 396 27.23 -29.94 -1.95
C ALA A 396 28.20 -30.93 -1.26
N LEU A 397 29.35 -31.17 -1.86
CA LEU A 397 30.32 -32.12 -1.33
C LEU A 397 30.93 -31.64 0.00
N VAL A 398 31.23 -30.34 0.10
CA VAL A 398 31.69 -29.73 1.36
C VAL A 398 30.60 -29.87 2.45
N ALA A 399 29.34 -29.63 2.14
CA ALA A 399 28.25 -29.80 3.08
C ALA A 399 28.13 -31.27 3.57
N PHE A 400 28.21 -32.22 2.65
CA PHE A 400 28.15 -33.63 2.98
C PHE A 400 29.31 -34.11 3.88
N LEU A 401 30.48 -33.52 3.72
CA LEU A 401 31.68 -33.87 4.49
C LEU A 401 31.83 -33.10 5.80
N THR A 402 31.10 -32.00 5.97
CA THR A 402 31.22 -31.14 7.15
C THR A 402 30.17 -31.51 8.20
N PRO A 403 30.60 -31.85 9.44
CA PRO A 403 29.64 -32.07 10.54
C PRO A 403 28.80 -30.83 10.82
N CYS A 404 27.56 -31.04 11.25
CA CYS A 404 26.58 -29.97 11.56
C CYS A 404 26.18 -29.08 10.39
N ALA A 405 26.55 -29.42 9.15
CA ALA A 405 26.05 -28.70 7.98
C ALA A 405 24.60 -29.06 7.66
N ASP A 406 23.92 -28.15 6.98
CA ASP A 406 22.56 -28.36 6.48
C ASP A 406 22.56 -29.51 5.45
N LYS A 407 21.45 -30.27 5.41
CA LYS A 407 21.31 -31.38 4.45
C LYS A 407 21.09 -30.84 3.06
N ILE A 408 21.71 -31.51 2.07
CA ILE A 408 21.46 -31.24 0.65
C ILE A 408 20.04 -31.71 0.32
N ASP A 409 19.29 -30.92 -0.42
CA ASP A 409 18.01 -31.31 -0.96
C ASP A 409 18.13 -31.62 -2.46
N LYS A 410 18.72 -30.68 -3.23
CA LYS A 410 18.79 -30.77 -4.67
C LYS A 410 19.96 -29.92 -5.21
N ILE A 411 20.59 -30.39 -6.29
CA ILE A 411 21.61 -29.65 -7.03
C ILE A 411 21.15 -29.56 -8.48
N THR A 412 21.22 -28.38 -9.11
CA THR A 412 20.78 -28.21 -10.51
C THR A 412 21.62 -27.20 -11.27
N LEU A 413 21.81 -27.48 -12.57
CA LEU A 413 22.48 -26.57 -13.53
C LEU A 413 21.47 -25.73 -14.34
N LEU A 414 20.17 -25.84 -14.07
CA LEU A 414 19.17 -25.08 -14.80
C LEU A 414 19.25 -23.60 -14.41
N PRO A 415 19.57 -22.70 -15.36
CA PRO A 415 19.71 -21.29 -15.06
C PRO A 415 18.39 -20.65 -14.64
N ARG A 416 18.46 -19.64 -13.77
CA ARG A 416 17.27 -18.91 -13.26
C ARG A 416 17.30 -17.43 -13.62
N SER A 417 16.17 -16.73 -13.43
CA SER A 417 15.96 -15.33 -13.77
C SER A 417 16.75 -14.42 -12.85
N GLY A 418 17.79 -14.40 -12.48
CA GLY A 418 18.63 -13.55 -11.59
C GLY A 418 20.11 -13.58 -11.98
N GLY A 419 20.45 -14.24 -13.12
CA GLY A 419 21.83 -14.43 -13.51
C GLY A 419 22.49 -15.63 -12.83
N ILE A 420 21.74 -16.44 -12.10
CA ILE A 420 22.19 -17.66 -11.42
C ILE A 420 22.30 -18.77 -12.46
N GLY A 421 23.48 -19.32 -12.66
CA GLY A 421 23.77 -20.35 -13.66
C GLY A 421 23.41 -21.77 -13.20
N GLY A 422 23.36 -22.01 -11.91
CA GLY A 422 22.99 -23.24 -11.20
C GLY A 422 22.73 -22.91 -9.75
N PHE A 423 22.26 -23.87 -8.95
CA PHE A 423 22.14 -23.70 -7.49
C PHE A 423 22.12 -25.02 -6.75
N THR A 424 22.60 -24.99 -5.52
CA THR A 424 22.49 -26.07 -4.55
C THR A 424 21.51 -25.67 -3.46
N ARG A 425 20.40 -26.41 -3.32
CA ARG A 425 19.41 -26.19 -2.27
C ARG A 425 19.73 -27.03 -1.05
N PHE A 426 19.75 -26.36 0.10
CA PHE A 426 19.93 -27.00 1.40
C PHE A 426 18.63 -26.97 2.19
N MET A 427 18.40 -28.00 2.97
CA MET A 427 17.36 -28.02 4.01
C MET A 427 17.99 -27.60 5.34
N PRO A 428 17.63 -26.42 5.88
CA PRO A 428 18.14 -25.99 7.17
C PRO A 428 17.74 -26.99 8.27
N ASN A 429 18.59 -27.13 9.27
CA ASN A 429 18.27 -27.97 10.41
C ASN A 429 17.06 -27.39 11.15
N GLN A 430 15.98 -28.15 11.21
CA GLN A 430 14.70 -27.72 11.79
C GLN A 430 14.84 -27.38 13.28
N GLU A 431 15.63 -28.14 14.02
CA GLU A 431 15.86 -27.89 15.46
C GLU A 431 16.53 -26.52 15.70
N VAL A 432 17.43 -26.10 14.79
CA VAL A 432 18.09 -24.79 14.87
C VAL A 432 17.11 -23.67 14.54
N LEU A 433 16.21 -23.90 13.57
CA LEU A 433 15.19 -22.91 13.18
C LEU A 433 14.13 -22.73 14.27
N ASP A 434 13.65 -23.82 14.85
CA ASP A 434 12.56 -23.80 15.83
C ASP A 434 13.05 -23.30 17.21
N SER A 435 14.30 -23.62 17.59
CA SER A 435 14.89 -23.15 18.85
C SER A 435 15.45 -21.74 18.78
N GLY A 436 15.78 -21.25 17.58
CA GLY A 436 16.54 -20.01 17.39
C GLY A 436 17.98 -20.08 17.91
N LEU A 437 18.43 -21.23 18.45
CA LEU A 437 19.74 -21.40 19.05
C LEU A 437 20.75 -21.89 18.00
N VAL A 438 21.62 -20.99 17.59
CA VAL A 438 22.65 -21.25 16.60
C VAL A 438 23.98 -21.54 17.29
N SER A 439 24.51 -22.74 17.14
CA SER A 439 25.79 -23.11 17.74
C SER A 439 26.98 -22.55 16.93
N ARG A 440 28.11 -22.32 17.62
CA ARG A 440 29.37 -21.91 16.97
C ARG A 440 29.78 -22.89 15.87
N SER A 441 29.64 -24.19 16.10
CA SER A 441 29.98 -25.26 15.12
C SER A 441 29.10 -25.19 13.87
N TYR A 442 27.81 -24.90 14.04
CA TYR A 442 26.87 -24.74 12.92
C TYR A 442 27.23 -23.53 12.03
N LEU A 443 27.59 -22.38 12.65
CA LEU A 443 28.00 -21.19 11.88
C LEU A 443 29.33 -21.42 11.17
N HIS A 444 30.30 -22.11 11.80
CA HIS A 444 31.53 -22.51 11.12
C HIS A 444 31.24 -23.45 9.93
N ALA A 445 30.33 -24.40 10.09
CA ALA A 445 29.93 -25.26 8.97
C ALA A 445 29.32 -24.44 7.83
N LYS A 446 28.44 -23.48 8.13
CA LYS A 446 27.90 -22.55 7.11
C LYS A 446 28.97 -21.77 6.36
N LEU A 447 29.99 -21.26 7.06
CA LEU A 447 31.10 -20.56 6.42
C LEU A 447 31.87 -21.48 5.44
N ILE A 448 32.17 -22.71 5.89
CA ILE A 448 32.92 -23.69 5.08
C ILE A 448 32.11 -24.08 3.83
N VAL A 449 30.82 -24.35 3.99
CA VAL A 449 29.91 -24.71 2.88
C VAL A 449 29.74 -23.56 1.90
N ALA A 450 29.53 -22.33 2.37
CA ALA A 450 29.40 -21.16 1.51
C ALA A 450 30.67 -20.89 0.69
N LEU A 451 31.83 -21.30 1.17
CA LEU A 451 33.09 -21.19 0.44
C LEU A 451 33.41 -22.41 -0.45
N GLY A 452 32.55 -23.44 -0.43
CA GLY A 452 32.73 -24.68 -1.19
C GLY A 452 32.83 -24.48 -2.70
N GLY A 453 31.96 -23.63 -3.28
CA GLY A 453 32.00 -23.28 -4.70
C GLY A 453 33.30 -22.60 -5.10
N ARG A 454 33.74 -21.58 -4.34
CA ARG A 454 35.02 -20.90 -4.55
C ARG A 454 36.20 -21.85 -4.41
N ALA A 455 36.17 -22.73 -3.43
CA ALA A 455 37.22 -23.73 -3.24
C ALA A 455 37.33 -24.71 -4.41
N ALA A 456 36.20 -25.12 -4.99
CA ALA A 456 36.15 -25.95 -6.18
C ALA A 456 36.73 -25.24 -7.42
N GLU A 457 36.36 -23.96 -7.64
CA GLU A 457 36.91 -23.14 -8.72
C GLU A 457 38.44 -23.04 -8.61
N ILE A 458 38.99 -22.77 -7.42
CA ILE A 458 40.45 -22.68 -7.18
C ILE A 458 41.13 -24.01 -7.51
N LEU A 459 40.56 -25.14 -7.11
CA LEU A 459 41.16 -26.44 -7.35
C LEU A 459 41.13 -26.89 -8.81
N VAL A 460 40.16 -26.43 -9.60
CA VAL A 460 39.95 -26.86 -10.98
C VAL A 460 40.60 -25.91 -11.98
N CYS A 461 40.39 -24.62 -11.81
CA CYS A 461 40.82 -23.59 -12.74
C CYS A 461 42.10 -22.87 -12.29
N GLY A 462 42.48 -22.97 -11.01
CA GLY A 462 43.56 -22.19 -10.40
C GLY A 462 43.12 -20.79 -9.98
N GLU A 463 43.94 -20.13 -9.16
CA GLU A 463 43.62 -18.80 -8.59
C GLU A 463 43.44 -17.70 -9.64
N ALA A 464 44.11 -17.83 -10.82
CA ALA A 464 44.03 -16.81 -11.87
C ALA A 464 42.72 -16.80 -12.63
N GLU A 465 42.00 -17.94 -12.67
CA GLU A 465 40.77 -18.12 -13.48
C GLU A 465 39.50 -18.23 -12.64
N ILE A 466 39.57 -17.81 -11.37
CA ILE A 466 38.39 -17.76 -10.51
C ILE A 466 37.37 -16.71 -11.00
N THR A 467 36.09 -16.99 -10.84
CA THR A 467 35.05 -16.15 -11.41
C THR A 467 34.32 -15.29 -10.35
N GLN A 468 33.52 -14.36 -10.81
CA GLN A 468 32.62 -13.59 -9.96
C GLN A 468 31.39 -14.41 -9.46
N GLY A 469 31.23 -15.66 -9.87
CA GLY A 469 30.10 -16.53 -9.53
C GLY A 469 29.85 -16.63 -8.04
N ALA A 470 30.91 -16.68 -7.24
CA ALA A 470 30.84 -16.74 -5.79
C ALA A 470 30.56 -15.40 -5.08
N SER A 471 30.15 -14.34 -5.78
CA SER A 471 29.96 -13.01 -5.13
C SER A 471 28.89 -13.00 -4.04
N SER A 472 27.77 -13.70 -4.24
CA SER A 472 26.70 -13.86 -3.25
C SER A 472 27.16 -14.64 -2.01
N ASP A 473 27.97 -15.68 -2.25
CA ASP A 473 28.51 -16.52 -1.17
C ASP A 473 29.48 -15.72 -0.30
N LEU A 474 30.34 -14.91 -0.93
CA LEU A 474 31.27 -14.04 -0.21
C LEU A 474 30.57 -12.98 0.64
N VAL A 475 29.44 -12.42 0.17
CA VAL A 475 28.61 -11.53 0.97
C VAL A 475 28.04 -12.28 2.18
N SER A 476 27.52 -13.48 1.97
CA SER A 476 27.00 -14.34 3.05
C SER A 476 28.07 -14.68 4.08
N VAL A 477 29.25 -15.08 3.62
CA VAL A 477 30.42 -15.37 4.47
C VAL A 477 30.81 -14.15 5.30
N SER A 478 30.90 -12.97 4.68
CA SER A 478 31.26 -11.73 5.37
C SER A 478 30.24 -11.38 6.46
N ASN A 479 28.94 -11.52 6.17
CA ASN A 479 27.89 -11.26 7.13
C ASN A 479 27.91 -12.24 8.32
N ILE A 480 28.02 -13.54 8.03
CA ILE A 480 28.05 -14.57 9.09
C ILE A 480 29.32 -14.40 9.94
N ALA A 481 30.48 -14.24 9.35
CA ALA A 481 31.73 -14.04 10.08
C ALA A 481 31.68 -12.79 10.94
N ARG A 482 31.12 -11.68 10.42
CA ARG A 482 30.95 -10.44 11.20
C ARG A 482 30.02 -10.65 12.40
N GLN A 483 28.88 -11.28 12.22
CA GLN A 483 27.96 -11.60 13.32
C GLN A 483 28.62 -12.49 14.40
N MET A 484 29.40 -13.48 13.97
CA MET A 484 30.14 -14.34 14.89
C MET A 484 31.10 -13.54 15.76
N VAL A 485 31.78 -12.53 15.19
CA VAL A 485 32.76 -11.69 15.88
C VAL A 485 32.05 -10.63 16.75
N THR A 486 31.07 -9.91 16.19
CA THR A 486 30.54 -8.68 16.84
C THR A 486 29.31 -8.90 17.70
N GLU A 487 28.45 -9.86 17.34
CA GLU A 487 27.19 -10.10 18.06
C GLU A 487 27.30 -11.28 19.04
N PHE A 488 27.90 -12.41 18.58
CA PHE A 488 27.88 -13.65 19.34
C PHE A 488 29.13 -13.90 20.20
N GLY A 489 30.18 -13.08 20.03
CA GLY A 489 31.42 -13.26 20.77
C GLY A 489 32.13 -14.58 20.49
N PHE A 490 32.03 -15.10 19.25
CA PHE A 490 32.62 -16.37 18.81
C PHE A 490 34.02 -16.20 18.16
N SER A 491 34.77 -15.19 18.58
CA SER A 491 36.11 -14.90 18.10
C SER A 491 37.13 -14.92 19.21
N ASN A 492 38.40 -14.66 18.91
CA ASN A 492 39.48 -14.52 19.87
C ASN A 492 39.38 -13.23 20.70
N LEU A 493 38.50 -12.30 20.36
CA LEU A 493 38.21 -11.10 21.13
C LEU A 493 37.48 -11.40 22.46
N GLY A 494 37.05 -12.64 22.66
CA GLY A 494 36.35 -13.09 23.85
C GLY A 494 34.83 -12.97 23.80
N PRO A 495 34.12 -13.34 24.87
CA PRO A 495 32.65 -13.36 24.91
C PRO A 495 32.08 -11.97 25.18
N ILE A 496 32.31 -11.04 24.27
CA ILE A 496 31.81 -9.67 24.33
C ILE A 496 30.95 -9.37 23.11
N SER A 497 29.81 -8.67 23.28
CA SER A 497 29.05 -8.12 22.18
C SER A 497 29.60 -6.72 21.87
N LEU A 498 30.03 -6.56 20.63
CA LEU A 498 30.61 -5.32 20.12
C LEU A 498 29.60 -4.50 19.31
N GLU A 499 28.62 -5.14 18.71
CA GLU A 499 27.49 -4.52 18.00
C GLU A 499 26.19 -5.04 18.60
N GLU A 500 25.22 -4.15 18.83
CA GLU A 500 23.91 -4.58 19.29
C GLU A 500 23.16 -5.29 18.15
N SER A 501 22.51 -6.41 18.48
CA SER A 501 21.68 -7.15 17.52
C SER A 501 20.60 -6.22 16.94
N LYS A 502 20.44 -6.24 15.62
CA LYS A 502 19.40 -5.47 14.92
C LYS A 502 17.97 -5.92 15.28
N ASN A 503 17.85 -7.01 16.01
CA ASN A 503 16.57 -7.65 16.33
C ASN A 503 15.97 -7.27 17.69
N GLU A 504 16.71 -6.59 18.59
CA GLU A 504 16.19 -6.19 19.89
C GLU A 504 15.64 -4.76 19.89
N VAL A 505 14.54 -4.53 19.21
CA VAL A 505 13.80 -3.25 19.22
C VAL A 505 12.61 -3.30 20.19
N PHE A 506 12.70 -4.05 21.28
CA PHE A 506 11.49 -4.40 22.01
C PHE A 506 11.32 -3.88 23.44
N LEU A 507 12.23 -3.12 23.96
CA LEU A 507 12.04 -2.47 25.26
C LEU A 507 12.41 -1.00 25.12
N GLY A 508 11.42 -0.13 25.12
CA GLY A 508 11.37 1.33 25.15
C GLY A 508 12.56 2.17 25.64
N GLU A 509 13.75 1.64 25.65
CA GLU A 509 14.97 2.30 26.04
C GLU A 509 15.84 2.61 24.82
N SER A 510 15.86 3.91 24.55
CA SER A 510 16.88 4.59 23.75
C SER A 510 17.09 4.09 22.32
N LEU A 511 16.22 4.50 21.42
CA LEU A 511 16.52 4.75 20.02
C LEU A 511 17.59 5.86 19.79
N ILE A 512 18.40 6.15 20.74
CA ILE A 512 19.71 6.67 20.46
C ILE A 512 20.48 5.43 20.03
N LYS A 513 20.56 5.20 18.72
CA LYS A 513 21.63 4.40 18.14
C LYS A 513 22.90 4.88 18.80
N ARG A 514 23.29 4.27 19.90
CA ARG A 514 24.67 4.27 20.29
C ARG A 514 25.36 3.53 19.16
N LYS A 515 25.78 4.27 18.14
CA LYS A 515 26.93 3.86 17.35
C LYS A 515 27.97 3.60 18.42
N VAL A 516 28.16 2.35 18.75
CA VAL A 516 29.25 1.96 19.64
C VAL A 516 30.48 2.42 18.87
N ASN A 517 30.99 3.58 19.26
CA ASN A 517 32.20 4.14 18.64
C ASN A 517 33.36 3.34 19.18
N HIS A 518 33.62 2.20 18.54
CA HIS A 518 34.84 1.47 18.77
C HIS A 518 36.04 2.33 18.40
N SER A 519 37.12 2.17 19.14
CA SER A 519 38.40 2.72 18.73
C SER A 519 38.81 2.18 17.36
N GLU A 520 39.56 2.93 16.59
CA GLU A 520 40.05 2.47 15.28
C GLU A 520 40.88 1.17 15.40
N SER A 521 41.56 0.95 16.54
CA SER A 521 42.25 -0.30 16.83
C SER A 521 41.26 -1.48 16.92
N THR A 522 40.15 -1.33 17.66
CA THR A 522 39.13 -2.38 17.78
C THR A 522 38.49 -2.70 16.44
N LYS A 523 38.16 -1.71 15.60
CA LYS A 523 37.63 -1.93 14.26
C LYS A 523 38.60 -2.74 13.40
N LYS A 524 39.88 -2.38 13.45
CA LYS A 524 40.91 -3.12 12.74
C LYS A 524 40.99 -4.58 13.18
N THR A 525 40.94 -4.84 14.48
CA THR A 525 40.97 -6.21 15.04
C THR A 525 39.70 -7.00 14.61
N ILE A 526 38.51 -6.36 14.60
CA ILE A 526 37.29 -6.99 14.09
C ILE A 526 37.47 -7.41 12.62
N ASP A 527 37.98 -6.52 11.79
CA ASP A 527 38.20 -6.80 10.36
C ASP A 527 39.25 -7.90 10.15
N GLU A 528 40.28 -7.97 10.99
CA GLU A 528 41.28 -9.04 11.01
C GLU A 528 40.67 -10.40 11.37
N GLU A 529 39.89 -10.47 12.43
CA GLU A 529 39.19 -11.71 12.89
C GLU A 529 38.18 -12.21 11.83
N VAL A 530 37.41 -11.30 11.22
CA VAL A 530 36.46 -11.64 10.13
C VAL A 530 37.21 -12.25 8.95
N ARG A 531 38.31 -11.63 8.54
CA ARG A 531 39.15 -12.13 7.43
C ARG A 531 39.75 -13.49 7.76
N ASP A 532 40.26 -13.66 8.98
CA ASP A 532 40.88 -14.91 9.40
C ASP A 532 39.86 -16.07 9.47
N LEU A 533 38.64 -15.81 9.93
CA LEU A 533 37.53 -16.78 9.87
C LEU A 533 37.24 -17.22 8.43
N ALA A 534 37.18 -16.26 7.49
CA ALA A 534 36.92 -16.55 6.09
C ALA A 534 38.05 -17.36 5.44
N ILE A 535 39.31 -16.94 5.64
CA ILE A 535 40.48 -17.62 5.09
C ILE A 535 40.63 -19.05 5.65
N ASN A 536 40.45 -19.20 6.96
CA ASN A 536 40.54 -20.51 7.60
C ASN A 536 39.44 -21.45 7.09
N SER A 537 38.22 -20.92 6.87
CA SER A 537 37.11 -21.69 6.33
C SER A 537 37.32 -22.09 4.87
N LEU A 538 37.89 -21.18 4.05
CA LEU A 538 38.25 -21.48 2.67
C LEU A 538 39.35 -22.57 2.59
N ASN A 539 40.38 -22.49 3.41
CA ASN A 539 41.46 -23.49 3.45
C ASN A 539 40.91 -24.88 3.87
N LYS A 540 39.97 -24.91 4.81
CA LYS A 540 39.27 -26.16 5.19
C LYS A 540 38.47 -26.74 4.02
N ALA A 541 37.70 -25.91 3.31
CA ALA A 541 36.94 -26.33 2.13
C ALA A 541 37.85 -26.88 1.02
N ILE A 542 38.95 -26.17 0.72
CA ILE A 542 39.96 -26.63 -0.26
C ILE A 542 40.52 -27.99 0.14
N ASN A 543 40.91 -28.18 1.40
CA ASN A 543 41.46 -29.43 1.89
C ASN A 543 40.46 -30.60 1.79
N LEU A 544 39.16 -30.35 2.16
CA LEU A 544 38.10 -31.35 2.04
C LEU A 544 37.90 -31.80 0.58
N LEU A 545 37.84 -30.83 -0.36
CA LEU A 545 37.66 -31.12 -1.78
C LEU A 545 38.91 -31.77 -2.40
N LYS A 546 40.12 -31.36 -2.02
CA LYS A 546 41.37 -31.96 -2.48
C LYS A 546 41.47 -33.45 -2.13
N LEU A 547 41.11 -33.80 -0.89
CA LEU A 547 41.07 -35.19 -0.44
C LEU A 547 40.00 -36.05 -1.14
N ASN A 548 38.92 -35.41 -1.62
CA ASN A 548 37.80 -36.09 -2.26
C ASN A 548 37.66 -35.72 -3.75
N ARG A 549 38.76 -35.40 -4.41
CA ARG A 549 38.79 -34.93 -5.79
C ARG A 549 38.08 -35.89 -6.76
N LYS A 550 38.33 -37.20 -6.64
CA LYS A 550 37.68 -38.20 -7.50
C LYS A 550 36.17 -38.21 -7.35
N ALA A 551 35.68 -38.06 -6.10
CA ALA A 551 34.25 -37.96 -5.84
C ALA A 551 33.63 -36.72 -6.47
N MET A 552 34.34 -35.58 -6.38
CA MET A 552 33.92 -34.32 -6.98
C MET A 552 33.78 -34.47 -8.51
N ASP A 553 34.79 -35.06 -9.18
CA ASP A 553 34.79 -35.22 -10.63
C ASP A 553 33.63 -36.13 -11.11
N LEU A 554 33.38 -37.24 -10.42
CA LEU A 554 32.25 -38.15 -10.76
C LEU A 554 30.88 -37.49 -10.54
N LEU A 555 30.71 -36.78 -9.46
CA LEU A 555 29.49 -36.02 -9.19
C LEU A 555 29.25 -34.92 -10.23
N VAL A 556 30.30 -34.29 -10.71
CA VAL A 556 30.21 -33.27 -11.77
C VAL A 556 29.75 -33.91 -13.09
N GLU A 557 30.32 -35.08 -13.48
CA GLU A 557 29.90 -35.75 -14.70
C GLU A 557 28.41 -36.19 -14.60
N ALA A 558 28.00 -36.74 -13.47
CA ALA A 558 26.60 -37.12 -13.26
C ALA A 558 25.68 -35.87 -13.32
N LEU A 559 26.08 -34.72 -12.73
CA LEU A 559 25.32 -33.50 -12.77
C LEU A 559 25.24 -32.90 -14.19
N LEU A 560 26.29 -33.07 -15.01
CA LEU A 560 26.27 -32.64 -16.40
C LEU A 560 25.34 -33.50 -17.27
N GLU A 561 25.22 -34.81 -16.98
CA GLU A 561 24.33 -35.73 -17.69
C GLU A 561 22.86 -35.54 -17.30
N GLU A 562 22.55 -35.45 -16.00
CA GLU A 562 21.17 -35.38 -15.50
C GLU A 562 20.63 -33.96 -15.38
N GLU A 563 21.50 -32.93 -15.49
CA GLU A 563 21.22 -31.50 -15.24
C GLU A 563 20.68 -31.19 -13.84
N THR A 564 20.25 -32.21 -13.09
CA THR A 564 19.69 -32.08 -11.76
C THR A 564 19.90 -33.34 -10.97
N LEU A 565 20.58 -33.26 -9.83
CA LEU A 565 20.79 -34.36 -8.91
C LEU A 565 19.89 -34.23 -7.67
N SER A 566 19.14 -35.26 -7.33
CA SER A 566 18.45 -35.38 -6.05
C SER A 566 19.43 -35.76 -4.94
N TYR A 567 19.01 -35.59 -3.67
CA TYR A 567 19.81 -36.03 -2.54
C TYR A 567 20.15 -37.53 -2.59
N GLU A 568 19.20 -38.36 -3.05
CA GLU A 568 19.36 -39.82 -3.16
C GLU A 568 20.43 -40.18 -4.19
N SER A 569 20.32 -39.65 -5.42
CA SER A 569 21.32 -39.83 -6.48
C SER A 569 22.71 -39.34 -6.06
N PHE A 570 22.77 -38.19 -5.37
CA PHE A 570 24.02 -37.65 -4.85
C PHE A 570 24.69 -38.58 -3.82
N ILE A 571 23.91 -39.10 -2.86
CA ILE A 571 24.43 -39.99 -1.82
C ILE A 571 24.92 -41.31 -2.38
N ASP A 572 24.21 -41.92 -3.32
CA ASP A 572 24.58 -43.19 -3.91
C ASP A 572 25.97 -43.07 -4.57
N ILE A 573 26.19 -42.05 -5.35
CA ILE A 573 27.52 -41.77 -5.96
C ILE A 573 28.58 -41.49 -4.89
N ALA A 574 28.25 -40.66 -3.89
CA ALA A 574 29.23 -40.23 -2.87
C ALA A 574 29.58 -41.37 -1.88
N ARG A 575 28.69 -42.36 -1.61
CA ARG A 575 28.93 -43.48 -0.71
C ARG A 575 29.74 -44.61 -1.35
N ASP A 576 29.52 -44.89 -2.61
CA ASP A 576 30.30 -45.92 -3.34
C ASP A 576 31.78 -45.63 -3.36
N LEU A 577 32.14 -44.35 -3.31
CA LEU A 577 33.53 -43.87 -3.25
C LEU A 577 34.16 -43.93 -1.83
N LYS A 578 33.37 -44.00 -0.75
CA LYS A 578 33.90 -44.26 0.59
C LYS A 578 34.16 -45.73 0.85
N ARG A 579 33.65 -46.63 -0.01
CA ARG A 579 33.87 -48.07 0.06
C ARG A 579 34.99 -48.60 -0.83
N SER A 580 35.45 -47.81 -1.81
CA SER A 580 36.62 -48.10 -2.65
C SER A 580 37.85 -47.33 -2.15
#